data_7441b6fa3261738de9b82a4ef4c2dde7
#
_entry.id   7441b6fa3261738de9b82a4ef4c2dde7
#
_cell.length_a   1.000
_cell.length_b   1.000
_cell.length_c   1.000
_cell.angle_alpha   90.00
_cell.angle_beta   90.00
_cell.angle_gamma   90.00
#
_symmetry.space_group_name_H-M   'P 1'
#
loop_
_entity.id
_entity.type
_entity.pdbx_description
1 polymer ?
#
loop_
_entity_poly.entity_id
_entity_poly.type
_entity_poly.pdbx_seq_one_letter_code
_entity_poly.pdbx_strand_id
1 'polypeptide(L)'
;KKLVDALATSASEQRIHIWSAHPEEQKRLAGSTLATAQPKSTPSKTGIGVYFNDGTGAKMDYYLRASIGVGSVLCRADGKPYFEVRVSLTSTAQADAGTSLPEYVTGGGAFGVTPGEVRTNVFVDAPKGTLFYGVSIAGQQVGFLSADDEESISAVSVTVAPGKTAQVAFELLAPRGTKTAVALTHTPMASSVPTSIDNALDCPRLPGAGTAGANASGPSGSGNGPLAEALAGRREF
;
A
#
# COMPACT_ATOMS: atom_id res chain seq x y z
N LYS A 1 -19.81 28.96 -2.01
CA LYS A 1 -18.91 28.77 -0.85
C LYS A 1 -18.86 27.29 -0.44
N LYS A 2 -19.98 26.66 -0.03
CA LYS A 2 -20.00 25.26 0.41
C LYS A 2 -19.41 24.25 -0.57
N LEU A 3 -19.63 24.43 -1.89
CA LEU A 3 -19.06 23.56 -2.91
C LEU A 3 -17.53 23.68 -2.99
N VAL A 4 -17.02 24.91 -2.97
CA VAL A 4 -15.57 25.16 -2.99
C VAL A 4 -14.91 24.59 -1.74
N ASP A 5 -15.51 24.75 -0.57
CA ASP A 5 -15.01 24.21 0.69
C ASP A 5 -14.99 22.65 0.64
N ALA A 6 -16.04 22.03 0.08
CA ALA A 6 -16.10 20.56 -0.10
C ALA A 6 -15.02 20.04 -1.07
N LEU A 7 -14.80 20.74 -2.20
CA LEU A 7 -13.75 20.41 -3.16
C LEU A 7 -12.35 20.54 -2.55
N ALA A 8 -12.12 21.64 -1.80
CA ALA A 8 -10.85 21.86 -1.12
C ALA A 8 -10.57 20.77 -0.07
N THR A 9 -11.58 20.38 0.72
CA THR A 9 -11.49 19.28 1.68
C THR A 9 -11.18 17.97 0.98
N SER A 10 -11.91 17.63 -0.10
CA SER A 10 -11.70 16.41 -0.86
C SER A 10 -10.30 16.35 -1.51
N ALA A 11 -9.78 17.48 -1.98
CA ALA A 11 -8.42 17.56 -2.51
C ALA A 11 -7.37 17.39 -1.40
N SER A 12 -7.58 17.98 -0.22
CA SER A 12 -6.65 17.82 0.92
C SER A 12 -6.65 16.40 1.47
N GLU A 13 -7.76 15.66 1.35
CA GLU A 13 -7.89 14.27 1.71
C GLU A 13 -7.40 13.31 0.59
N GLN A 14 -6.81 13.85 -0.49
CA GLN A 14 -6.32 13.05 -1.62
C GLN A 14 -7.44 12.24 -2.33
N ARG A 15 -8.69 12.74 -2.33
CA ARG A 15 -9.84 12.10 -2.99
C ARG A 15 -10.06 12.60 -4.41
N ILE A 16 -9.42 13.71 -4.77
CA ILE A 16 -9.49 14.32 -6.11
C ILE A 16 -8.06 14.48 -6.59
N HIS A 17 -7.77 13.88 -7.73
CA HIS A 17 -6.50 14.03 -8.44
C HIS A 17 -6.77 14.57 -9.83
N ILE A 18 -5.88 15.42 -10.31
CA ILE A 18 -5.89 15.96 -11.67
C ILE A 18 -4.57 15.62 -12.33
N TRP A 19 -4.67 15.09 -13.52
CA TRP A 19 -3.53 14.83 -14.37
C TRP A 19 -3.75 15.52 -15.73
N SER A 20 -2.68 16.06 -16.32
CA SER A 20 -2.70 16.64 -17.66
C SER A 20 -1.60 16.04 -18.51
N ALA A 21 -1.95 15.67 -19.75
CA ALA A 21 -0.99 15.26 -20.78
C ALA A 21 -0.10 16.42 -21.27
N HIS A 22 -0.48 17.66 -20.97
CA HIS A 22 0.29 18.85 -21.34
C HIS A 22 1.36 19.17 -20.29
N PRO A 23 2.67 19.11 -20.62
CA PRO A 23 3.74 19.26 -19.63
C PRO A 23 3.67 20.55 -18.83
N GLU A 24 3.29 21.66 -19.44
CA GLU A 24 3.20 22.96 -18.76
C GLU A 24 2.03 23.03 -17.76
N GLU A 25 0.93 22.35 -18.03
CA GLU A 25 -0.21 22.24 -17.11
C GLU A 25 0.16 21.28 -15.97
N GLN A 26 0.73 20.13 -16.30
CA GLN A 26 1.16 19.15 -15.31
C GLN A 26 2.21 19.74 -14.35
N LYS A 27 3.12 20.58 -14.85
CA LYS A 27 4.09 21.29 -14.02
C LYS A 27 3.44 22.24 -13.02
N ARG A 28 2.31 22.88 -13.39
CA ARG A 28 1.54 23.74 -12.47
C ARG A 28 0.80 22.94 -11.41
N LEU A 29 0.35 21.73 -11.75
CA LEU A 29 -0.29 20.81 -10.80
C LEU A 29 0.72 20.23 -9.81
N ALA A 30 1.95 20.02 -10.24
CA ALA A 30 3.02 19.45 -9.41
C ALA A 30 3.23 20.28 -8.13
N GLY A 31 3.16 19.63 -6.98
CA GLY A 31 3.25 20.29 -5.67
C GLY A 31 1.94 20.84 -5.11
N SER A 32 0.84 20.76 -5.88
CA SER A 32 -0.50 21.06 -5.35
C SER A 32 -1.13 19.83 -4.68
N THR A 33 -2.18 20.04 -3.88
CA THR A 33 -2.98 18.94 -3.29
C THR A 33 -3.78 18.16 -4.34
N LEU A 34 -3.83 18.62 -5.57
CA LEU A 34 -4.51 17.99 -6.69
C LEU A 34 -3.58 17.07 -7.50
N ALA A 35 -2.27 17.15 -7.30
CA ALA A 35 -1.35 16.24 -7.95
C ALA A 35 -1.48 14.82 -7.39
N THR A 36 -1.32 13.81 -8.25
CA THR A 36 -1.22 12.43 -7.80
C THR A 36 -0.04 12.30 -6.84
N ALA A 37 -0.31 11.87 -5.61
CA ALA A 37 0.70 11.72 -4.59
C ALA A 37 1.29 10.30 -4.67
N GLN A 38 2.48 10.20 -5.25
CA GLN A 38 3.35 9.04 -5.00
C GLN A 38 4.12 9.26 -3.70
N PRO A 39 4.48 8.19 -2.97
CA PRO A 39 5.30 8.33 -1.77
C PRO A 39 6.68 8.85 -2.16
N LYS A 40 7.01 10.08 -1.73
CA LYS A 40 8.29 10.70 -2.05
C LYS A 40 9.21 10.68 -0.85
N SER A 41 10.40 10.10 -1.04
CA SER A 41 11.47 10.25 -0.08
C SER A 41 12.05 11.68 -0.10
N THR A 42 12.38 12.17 1.08
CA THR A 42 13.04 13.47 1.30
C THR A 42 14.41 13.24 1.93
N PRO A 43 15.25 14.28 2.08
CA PRO A 43 16.52 14.14 2.79
C PRO A 43 16.38 13.65 4.25
N SER A 44 15.20 13.79 4.87
CA SER A 44 14.94 13.42 6.26
C SER A 44 13.98 12.26 6.45
N LYS A 45 13.20 11.86 5.43
CA LYS A 45 12.16 10.83 5.55
C LYS A 45 12.15 9.92 4.34
N THR A 46 11.85 8.66 4.58
CA THR A 46 11.59 7.65 3.55
C THR A 46 10.10 7.67 3.18
N GLY A 47 9.80 7.83 1.90
CA GLY A 47 8.44 7.71 1.37
C GLY A 47 8.02 6.25 1.34
N ILE A 48 6.88 5.92 1.97
CA ILE A 48 6.23 4.62 1.88
C ILE A 48 4.76 4.85 1.52
N GLY A 49 4.26 4.13 0.52
CA GLY A 49 2.87 4.13 0.11
C GLY A 49 2.15 2.86 0.51
N VAL A 50 0.91 2.96 0.96
CA VAL A 50 0.03 1.81 1.20
C VAL A 50 -1.28 2.04 0.46
N TYR A 51 -1.56 1.20 -0.52
CA TYR A 51 -2.72 1.41 -1.37
C TYR A 51 -3.67 0.21 -1.32
N PHE A 52 -4.95 0.51 -1.41
CA PHE A 52 -6.03 -0.45 -1.41
C PHE A 52 -6.74 -0.40 -2.75
N ASN A 53 -6.95 -1.57 -3.34
CA ASN A 53 -7.72 -1.72 -4.56
C ASN A 53 -8.74 -2.84 -4.35
N ASP A 54 -10.00 -2.57 -4.70
CA ASP A 54 -11.05 -3.59 -4.69
C ASP A 54 -10.62 -4.79 -5.56
N GLY A 55 -10.58 -5.97 -4.97
CA GLY A 55 -10.28 -7.22 -5.64
C GLY A 55 -11.50 -7.85 -6.34
N THR A 56 -12.63 -7.12 -6.37
CA THR A 56 -13.90 -7.54 -6.98
C THR A 56 -14.56 -6.37 -7.70
N GLY A 57 -15.72 -6.57 -8.28
CA GLY A 57 -16.59 -5.48 -8.76
C GLY A 57 -17.76 -5.17 -7.81
N ALA A 58 -17.73 -5.69 -6.57
CA ALA A 58 -18.75 -5.49 -5.55
C ALA A 58 -18.69 -4.07 -4.94
N LYS A 59 -19.52 -3.78 -3.96
CA LYS A 59 -19.52 -2.52 -3.20
C LYS A 59 -19.24 -2.76 -1.72
N MET A 60 -18.60 -3.88 -1.40
CA MET A 60 -18.33 -4.28 -0.02
C MET A 60 -17.24 -3.45 0.66
N ASP A 61 -16.42 -2.71 -0.10
CA ASP A 61 -15.39 -1.79 0.43
C ASP A 61 -15.97 -0.69 1.33
N TYR A 62 -17.26 -0.35 1.15
CA TYR A 62 -17.95 0.58 2.05
C TYR A 62 -17.91 0.11 3.51
N TYR A 63 -17.94 -1.19 3.72
CA TYR A 63 -17.89 -1.82 5.06
C TYR A 63 -16.48 -2.09 5.55
N LEU A 64 -15.44 -1.80 4.74
CA LEU A 64 -14.06 -2.04 5.13
C LEU A 64 -13.50 -0.86 5.95
N ARG A 65 -12.82 -1.20 7.03
CA ARG A 65 -12.04 -0.27 7.86
C ARG A 65 -10.59 -0.72 7.81
N ALA A 66 -9.70 0.23 7.62
CA ALA A 66 -8.27 -0.03 7.61
C ALA A 66 -7.55 0.75 8.69
N SER A 67 -6.45 0.21 9.19
CA SER A 67 -5.43 0.96 9.92
C SER A 67 -4.05 0.54 9.45
N ILE A 68 -3.08 1.45 9.51
CA ILE A 68 -1.73 1.23 8.99
C ILE A 68 -0.70 1.58 10.06
N GLY A 69 0.19 0.65 10.35
CA GLY A 69 1.39 0.87 11.17
C GLY A 69 2.64 0.72 10.31
N VAL A 70 3.57 1.65 10.42
CA VAL A 70 4.87 1.58 9.75
C VAL A 70 5.96 1.89 10.74
N GLY A 71 7.00 1.07 10.77
CA GLY A 71 8.14 1.32 11.65
C GLY A 71 9.43 0.69 11.15
N SER A 72 10.55 1.28 11.55
CA SER A 72 11.86 0.65 11.45
C SER A 72 12.02 -0.32 12.62
N VAL A 73 12.09 -1.61 12.34
CA VAL A 73 12.12 -2.66 13.36
C VAL A 73 13.53 -2.92 13.84
N LEU A 74 14.51 -2.84 12.94
CA LEU A 74 15.93 -3.03 13.26
C LEU A 74 16.83 -2.44 12.16
N CYS A 75 18.10 -2.23 12.51
CA CYS A 75 19.18 -1.96 11.56
C CYS A 75 20.05 -3.19 11.42
N ARG A 76 20.23 -3.68 10.20
CA ARG A 76 21.15 -4.77 9.94
C ARG A 76 22.61 -4.34 10.14
N ALA A 77 23.48 -5.29 10.40
CA ALA A 77 24.91 -5.04 10.58
C ALA A 77 25.58 -4.39 9.35
N ASP A 78 24.97 -4.57 8.15
CA ASP A 78 25.43 -3.91 6.92
C ASP A 78 24.90 -2.47 6.75
N GLY A 79 24.18 -1.92 7.74
CA GLY A 79 23.67 -0.56 7.75
C GLY A 79 22.39 -0.37 6.92
N LYS A 80 21.71 -1.45 6.54
CA LYS A 80 20.41 -1.39 5.87
C LYS A 80 19.29 -1.38 6.90
N PRO A 81 18.35 -0.43 6.83
CA PRO A 81 17.18 -0.44 7.70
C PRO A 81 16.17 -1.48 7.26
N TYR A 82 15.62 -2.17 8.23
CA TYR A 82 14.52 -3.11 8.05
C TYR A 82 13.24 -2.49 8.56
N PHE A 83 12.24 -2.39 7.69
CA PHE A 83 10.93 -1.85 8.02
C PHE A 83 9.88 -2.95 8.05
N GLU A 84 8.86 -2.73 8.84
CA GLU A 84 7.62 -3.49 8.79
C GLU A 84 6.45 -2.55 8.51
N VAL A 85 5.62 -2.92 7.54
CA VAL A 85 4.35 -2.24 7.26
C VAL A 85 3.23 -3.21 7.66
N ARG A 86 2.47 -2.82 8.69
CA ARG A 86 1.31 -3.58 9.18
C ARG A 86 0.02 -2.93 8.70
N VAL A 87 -0.85 -3.72 8.13
CA VAL A 87 -2.18 -3.29 7.71
C VAL A 87 -3.21 -4.17 8.41
N SER A 88 -4.13 -3.54 9.13
CA SER A 88 -5.29 -4.22 9.69
C SER A 88 -6.53 -3.86 8.88
N LEU A 89 -7.24 -4.87 8.36
CA LEU A 89 -8.46 -4.73 7.57
C LEU A 89 -9.60 -5.38 8.34
N THR A 90 -10.62 -4.60 8.70
CA THR A 90 -11.79 -5.07 9.46
C THR A 90 -13.05 -4.85 8.64
N SER A 91 -13.81 -5.91 8.40
CA SER A 91 -15.16 -5.81 7.83
C SER A 91 -16.16 -5.47 8.92
N THR A 92 -16.90 -4.37 8.74
CA THR A 92 -18.01 -3.96 9.60
C THR A 92 -19.38 -4.45 9.07
N ALA A 93 -19.39 -5.26 8.02
CA ALA A 93 -20.58 -5.86 7.50
C ALA A 93 -21.23 -6.80 8.54
N GLN A 94 -22.56 -6.85 8.56
CA GLN A 94 -23.29 -7.78 9.43
C GLN A 94 -23.05 -9.23 9.01
N ALA A 95 -23.18 -10.16 9.93
CA ALA A 95 -22.90 -11.58 9.67
C ALA A 95 -23.76 -12.16 8.53
N ASP A 96 -24.95 -11.63 8.33
CA ASP A 96 -25.90 -12.01 7.28
C ASP A 96 -25.78 -11.17 6.00
N ALA A 97 -24.74 -10.34 5.87
CA ALA A 97 -24.56 -9.41 4.75
C ALA A 97 -24.66 -10.10 3.38
N GLY A 98 -24.27 -11.36 3.28
CA GLY A 98 -24.35 -12.13 2.04
C GLY A 98 -25.76 -12.39 1.55
N THR A 99 -26.75 -12.31 2.43
CA THR A 99 -28.18 -12.57 2.13
C THR A 99 -29.07 -11.35 2.38
N SER A 100 -28.70 -10.47 3.30
CA SER A 100 -29.48 -9.28 3.65
C SER A 100 -29.20 -8.09 2.73
N LEU A 101 -28.00 -8.03 2.12
CA LEU A 101 -27.64 -6.96 1.18
C LEU A 101 -27.98 -7.35 -0.26
N PRO A 102 -28.35 -6.37 -1.10
CA PRO A 102 -28.60 -6.61 -2.53
C PRO A 102 -27.39 -7.24 -3.23
N GLU A 103 -27.66 -8.10 -4.22
CA GLU A 103 -26.62 -8.78 -5.01
C GLU A 103 -25.64 -7.80 -5.63
N TYR A 104 -26.10 -6.65 -6.11
CA TYR A 104 -25.22 -5.62 -6.68
C TYR A 104 -24.21 -5.06 -5.66
N VAL A 105 -24.50 -5.16 -4.36
CA VAL A 105 -23.61 -4.75 -3.27
C VAL A 105 -22.62 -5.87 -2.96
N THR A 106 -23.11 -7.10 -2.85
CA THR A 106 -22.31 -8.27 -2.45
C THR A 106 -21.53 -8.90 -3.62
N GLY A 107 -21.89 -8.54 -4.86
CA GLY A 107 -21.32 -9.14 -6.08
C GLY A 107 -21.89 -10.53 -6.41
N GLY A 108 -22.84 -11.07 -5.62
CA GLY A 108 -23.54 -12.34 -5.90
C GLY A 108 -22.64 -13.57 -6.05
N GLY A 109 -21.35 -13.49 -5.66
CA GLY A 109 -20.37 -14.56 -5.86
C GLY A 109 -19.68 -14.55 -7.24
N ALA A 110 -20.03 -13.61 -8.13
CA ALA A 110 -19.50 -13.56 -9.50
C ALA A 110 -17.98 -13.38 -9.59
N PHE A 111 -17.36 -12.82 -8.56
CA PHE A 111 -15.93 -12.53 -8.51
C PHE A 111 -15.11 -13.59 -7.74
N GLY A 112 -15.68 -14.78 -7.51
CA GLY A 112 -15.02 -15.85 -6.76
C GLY A 112 -14.77 -15.51 -5.28
N VAL A 113 -15.63 -14.66 -4.71
CA VAL A 113 -15.68 -14.28 -3.31
C VAL A 113 -17.08 -14.58 -2.79
N THR A 114 -17.17 -15.15 -1.59
CA THR A 114 -18.47 -15.42 -0.96
C THR A 114 -19.24 -14.11 -0.80
N PRO A 115 -20.54 -14.05 -1.17
CA PRO A 115 -21.34 -12.85 -0.95
C PRO A 115 -21.23 -12.34 0.49
N GLY A 116 -20.97 -11.05 0.66
CA GLY A 116 -20.76 -10.41 1.96
C GLY A 116 -19.30 -10.33 2.42
N GLU A 117 -18.38 -11.12 1.84
CA GLU A 117 -16.96 -10.97 2.06
C GLU A 117 -16.39 -9.78 1.24
N VAL A 118 -15.29 -9.20 1.73
CA VAL A 118 -14.52 -8.15 1.05
C VAL A 118 -13.21 -8.74 0.61
N ARG A 119 -12.88 -8.63 -0.69
CA ARG A 119 -11.52 -8.92 -1.17
C ARG A 119 -10.84 -7.60 -1.54
N THR A 120 -9.68 -7.36 -0.97
CA THR A 120 -8.88 -6.16 -1.19
C THR A 120 -7.46 -6.55 -1.57
N ASN A 121 -6.94 -5.95 -2.63
CA ASN A 121 -5.52 -6.01 -2.95
C ASN A 121 -4.81 -4.90 -2.18
N VAL A 122 -3.86 -5.27 -1.36
CA VAL A 122 -3.02 -4.35 -0.59
C VAL A 122 -1.68 -4.23 -1.31
N PHE A 123 -1.32 -3.00 -1.67
CA PHE A 123 -0.05 -2.66 -2.28
C PHE A 123 0.79 -1.86 -1.30
N VAL A 124 2.07 -2.14 -1.27
CA VAL A 124 3.06 -1.33 -0.56
C VAL A 124 4.12 -0.88 -1.55
N ASP A 125 4.27 0.45 -1.66
CA ASP A 125 5.31 1.09 -2.45
C ASP A 125 6.41 1.57 -1.50
N ALA A 126 7.65 1.36 -1.89
CA ALA A 126 8.85 1.74 -1.15
C ALA A 126 9.92 2.28 -2.11
N PRO A 127 10.95 2.96 -1.61
CA PRO A 127 12.01 3.48 -2.46
C PRO A 127 12.65 2.39 -3.32
N LYS A 128 13.06 2.74 -4.53
CA LYS A 128 13.75 1.85 -5.47
C LYS A 128 14.89 1.08 -4.79
N GLY A 129 14.99 -0.20 -5.10
CA GLY A 129 15.97 -1.11 -4.55
C GLY A 129 15.63 -1.63 -3.15
N THR A 130 14.41 -1.38 -2.65
CA THR A 130 13.89 -2.03 -1.46
C THR A 130 13.53 -3.49 -1.77
N LEU A 131 14.09 -4.41 -1.00
CA LEU A 131 13.75 -5.83 -1.10
C LEU A 131 12.55 -6.12 -0.19
N PHE A 132 11.47 -6.60 -0.76
CA PHE A 132 10.37 -7.21 0.00
C PHE A 132 10.79 -8.62 0.40
N TYR A 133 11.01 -8.81 1.69
CA TYR A 133 11.57 -10.03 2.26
C TYR A 133 10.50 -11.08 2.54
N GLY A 134 9.31 -10.63 2.93
CA GLY A 134 8.18 -11.49 3.20
C GLY A 134 6.88 -10.71 3.33
N VAL A 135 5.78 -11.42 3.13
CA VAL A 135 4.43 -10.94 3.44
C VAL A 135 3.71 -12.02 4.23
N SER A 136 3.08 -11.62 5.33
CA SER A 136 2.28 -12.52 6.15
C SER A 136 0.84 -12.03 6.29
N ILE A 137 -0.11 -12.98 6.36
CA ILE A 137 -1.50 -12.73 6.73
C ILE A 137 -1.79 -13.52 8.00
N ALA A 138 -2.26 -12.85 9.04
CA ALA A 138 -2.50 -13.44 10.37
C ALA A 138 -1.28 -14.21 10.91
N GLY A 139 -0.07 -13.71 10.65
CA GLY A 139 1.19 -14.32 11.07
C GLY A 139 1.67 -15.51 10.23
N GLN A 140 0.91 -15.90 9.20
CA GLN A 140 1.32 -16.97 8.28
C GLN A 140 1.95 -16.36 7.03
N GLN A 141 3.15 -16.81 6.65
CA GLN A 141 3.80 -16.37 5.41
C GLN A 141 2.96 -16.79 4.19
N VAL A 142 2.79 -15.87 3.26
CA VAL A 142 2.01 -16.07 2.04
C VAL A 142 2.81 -15.72 0.80
N GLY A 143 2.38 -16.22 -0.34
CA GLY A 143 2.89 -15.77 -1.63
C GLY A 143 2.48 -14.32 -1.90
N PHE A 144 3.37 -13.54 -2.48
CA PHE A 144 3.14 -12.15 -2.84
C PHE A 144 3.76 -11.82 -4.20
N LEU A 145 3.28 -10.74 -4.81
CA LEU A 145 3.90 -10.19 -6.01
C LEU A 145 4.84 -9.05 -5.63
N SER A 146 5.95 -8.93 -6.34
CA SER A 146 6.84 -7.79 -6.22
C SER A 146 7.36 -7.36 -7.58
N ALA A 147 7.57 -6.06 -7.75
CA ALA A 147 8.22 -5.45 -8.90
C ALA A 147 9.20 -4.39 -8.39
N ASP A 148 10.30 -4.20 -9.12
CA ASP A 148 11.31 -3.17 -8.86
C ASP A 148 11.62 -2.48 -10.18
N ASP A 149 10.98 -1.34 -10.40
CA ASP A 149 11.13 -0.52 -11.60
C ASP A 149 11.58 0.89 -11.19
N GLU A 150 10.71 1.89 -11.24
CA GLU A 150 10.98 3.22 -10.71
C GLU A 150 10.90 3.24 -9.17
N GLU A 151 10.03 2.41 -8.60
CA GLU A 151 9.89 2.14 -7.17
C GLU A 151 9.82 0.62 -6.94
N SER A 152 10.12 0.18 -5.72
CA SER A 152 9.92 -1.21 -5.33
C SER A 152 8.50 -1.36 -4.80
N ILE A 153 7.71 -2.24 -5.42
CA ILE A 153 6.28 -2.45 -5.11
C ILE A 153 6.06 -3.90 -4.71
N SER A 154 5.26 -4.13 -3.69
CA SER A 154 4.76 -5.46 -3.34
C SER A 154 3.24 -5.45 -3.19
N ALA A 155 2.60 -6.58 -3.50
CA ALA A 155 1.15 -6.70 -3.43
C ALA A 155 0.71 -8.08 -2.94
N VAL A 156 -0.39 -8.09 -2.18
CA VAL A 156 -1.07 -9.30 -1.73
C VAL A 156 -2.59 -9.10 -1.73
N SER A 157 -3.33 -10.15 -2.05
CA SER A 157 -4.80 -10.17 -1.98
C SER A 157 -5.27 -10.71 -0.64
N VAL A 158 -6.20 -10.01 -0.02
CA VAL A 158 -6.76 -10.35 1.30
C VAL A 158 -8.27 -10.42 1.22
N THR A 159 -8.87 -11.51 1.71
CA THR A 159 -10.31 -11.65 1.84
C THR A 159 -10.69 -11.58 3.31
N VAL A 160 -11.68 -10.74 3.63
CA VAL A 160 -12.16 -10.51 5.00
C VAL A 160 -13.65 -10.82 5.07
N ALA A 161 -14.01 -11.79 5.89
CA ALA A 161 -15.41 -12.15 6.13
C ALA A 161 -16.13 -11.09 7.00
N PRO A 162 -17.47 -11.01 6.93
CA PRO A 162 -18.27 -10.12 7.76
C PRO A 162 -17.90 -10.19 9.24
N GLY A 163 -17.71 -9.03 9.88
CA GLY A 163 -17.33 -8.92 11.29
C GLY A 163 -15.95 -9.43 11.64
N LYS A 164 -15.11 -9.79 10.67
CA LYS A 164 -13.74 -10.29 10.90
C LYS A 164 -12.69 -9.24 10.61
N THR A 165 -11.49 -9.48 11.16
CA THR A 165 -10.29 -8.69 10.92
C THR A 165 -9.20 -9.59 10.34
N ALA A 166 -8.54 -9.11 9.29
CA ALA A 166 -7.30 -9.69 8.78
C ALA A 166 -6.15 -8.72 9.07
N GLN A 167 -5.02 -9.25 9.51
CA GLN A 167 -3.77 -8.51 9.68
C GLN A 167 -2.79 -8.94 8.62
N VAL A 168 -2.21 -7.97 7.93
CA VAL A 168 -1.19 -8.18 6.90
C VAL A 168 0.07 -7.47 7.36
N ALA A 169 1.20 -8.14 7.24
CA ALA A 169 2.51 -7.52 7.48
C ALA A 169 3.41 -7.71 6.27
N PHE A 170 4.03 -6.63 5.83
CA PHE A 170 5.07 -6.62 4.81
C PHE A 170 6.40 -6.34 5.48
N GLU A 171 7.39 -7.14 5.15
CA GLU A 171 8.76 -7.02 5.65
C GLU A 171 9.66 -6.46 4.53
N LEU A 172 10.30 -5.32 4.79
CA LEU A 172 11.05 -4.55 3.81
C LEU A 172 12.49 -4.34 4.26
N LEU A 173 13.44 -4.67 3.40
CA LEU A 173 14.83 -4.32 3.59
C LEU A 173 15.20 -3.21 2.62
N ALA A 174 15.32 -1.99 3.11
CA ALA A 174 15.62 -0.83 2.28
C ALA A 174 17.12 -0.70 1.98
N PRO A 175 17.51 0.02 0.92
CA PRO A 175 18.89 0.29 0.61
C PRO A 175 19.64 0.99 1.75
N ARG A 176 20.96 0.81 1.78
CA ARG A 176 21.81 1.52 2.74
C ARG A 176 21.66 3.04 2.61
N GLY A 177 21.56 3.74 3.75
CA GLY A 177 21.41 5.18 3.81
C GLY A 177 19.96 5.66 3.68
N THR A 178 19.00 4.75 3.50
CA THR A 178 17.58 5.05 3.62
C THR A 178 17.28 5.56 5.03
N LYS A 179 16.46 6.61 5.13
CA LYS A 179 16.08 7.20 6.42
C LYS A 179 15.10 6.31 7.14
N THR A 180 15.22 6.24 8.45
CA THR A 180 14.31 5.43 9.30
C THR A 180 13.00 6.16 9.61
N ALA A 181 13.01 7.49 9.61
CA ALA A 181 11.79 8.29 9.68
C ALA A 181 10.97 8.13 8.38
N VAL A 182 9.67 7.94 8.51
CA VAL A 182 8.77 7.63 7.40
C VAL A 182 7.85 8.81 7.06
N ALA A 183 7.60 9.01 5.77
CA ALA A 183 6.49 9.78 5.24
C ALA A 183 5.51 8.80 4.60
N LEU A 184 4.35 8.59 5.23
CA LEU A 184 3.35 7.63 4.79
C LEU A 184 2.30 8.32 3.91
N THR A 185 2.02 7.71 2.76
CA THR A 185 0.90 8.03 1.87
C THR A 185 -0.01 6.81 1.75
N HIS A 186 -1.31 6.98 1.70
CA HIS A 186 -2.24 5.85 1.54
C HIS A 186 -3.50 6.23 0.77
N THR A 187 -4.20 5.23 0.24
CA THR A 187 -5.52 5.42 -0.37
C THR A 187 -6.51 5.97 0.66
N PRO A 188 -7.21 7.08 0.36
CA PRO A 188 -8.32 7.55 1.19
C PRO A 188 -9.49 6.55 1.10
N MET A 189 -10.01 6.12 2.25
CA MET A 189 -11.14 5.20 2.33
C MET A 189 -12.45 5.92 2.69
N ALA A 190 -13.58 5.22 2.66
CA ALA A 190 -14.87 5.76 3.07
C ALA A 190 -14.88 6.22 4.53
N SER A 191 -14.03 5.65 5.36
CA SER A 191 -13.76 6.08 6.74
C SER A 191 -12.31 6.54 6.89
N SER A 192 -12.00 7.25 7.97
CA SER A 192 -10.62 7.59 8.32
C SER A 192 -9.77 6.34 8.46
N VAL A 193 -8.52 6.43 8.05
CA VAL A 193 -7.50 5.37 8.18
C VAL A 193 -6.54 5.81 9.29
N PRO A 194 -6.66 5.29 10.52
CA PRO A 194 -5.70 5.54 11.57
C PRO A 194 -4.31 5.08 11.16
N THR A 195 -3.30 5.93 11.37
CA THR A 195 -1.91 5.61 11.05
C THR A 195 -1.04 5.74 12.29
N SER A 196 -0.09 4.81 12.46
CA SER A 196 0.97 4.89 13.45
C SER A 196 2.32 4.79 12.76
N ILE A 197 3.23 5.70 13.09
CA ILE A 197 4.58 5.71 12.55
C ILE A 197 5.54 5.60 13.73
N ASP A 198 6.31 4.52 13.76
CA ASP A 198 7.38 4.35 14.72
C ASP A 198 8.70 4.82 14.07
N ASN A 199 9.21 5.94 14.57
CA ASN A 199 10.44 6.57 14.08
C ASN A 199 11.70 6.09 14.83
N ALA A 200 11.64 4.98 15.52
CA ALA A 200 12.71 4.49 16.35
C ALA A 200 13.92 4.04 15.52
N LEU A 201 15.00 4.71 15.60
CA LEU A 201 16.38 4.38 15.25
C LEU A 201 16.87 4.80 13.84
N ASP A 202 17.74 5.80 13.82
CA ASP A 202 18.64 6.01 12.69
C ASP A 202 19.67 4.88 12.61
N CYS A 203 19.76 4.23 11.45
CA CYS A 203 20.77 3.20 11.23
C CYS A 203 22.15 3.83 11.10
N PRO A 204 23.14 3.46 11.95
CA PRO A 204 24.46 4.03 11.91
C PRO A 204 25.11 3.75 10.56
N ARG A 205 25.75 4.76 9.95
CA ARG A 205 26.67 4.57 8.82
C ARG A 205 27.91 3.87 9.34
N LEU A 206 28.08 2.61 8.99
CA LEU A 206 29.36 1.95 9.25
C LEU A 206 30.45 2.60 8.40
N PRO A 207 31.57 3.04 8.99
CA PRO A 207 32.71 3.52 8.22
C PRO A 207 33.29 2.35 7.39
N GLY A 208 33.37 2.51 6.08
CA GLY A 208 34.30 1.74 5.25
C GLY A 208 33.84 0.41 4.67
N ALA A 209 32.56 0.13 4.45
CA ALA A 209 32.16 -1.01 3.63
C ALA A 209 32.13 -0.59 2.13
N GLY A 210 33.24 -0.81 1.45
CA GLY A 210 33.36 -0.72 0.00
C GLY A 210 32.37 -1.67 -0.70
N THR A 211 32.06 -1.32 -1.92
CA THR A 211 31.20 -2.02 -2.88
C THR A 211 31.56 -3.51 -2.99
N ALA A 212 30.82 -4.35 -2.29
CA ALA A 212 30.79 -5.79 -2.57
C ALA A 212 29.50 -6.09 -3.34
N GLY A 213 29.66 -6.74 -4.50
CA GLY A 213 28.68 -6.90 -5.55
C GLY A 213 27.36 -7.52 -5.13
N ALA A 214 26.35 -7.00 -5.77
CA ALA A 214 25.00 -7.54 -5.75
C ALA A 214 24.98 -8.86 -6.53
N ASN A 215 24.73 -9.97 -5.83
CA ASN A 215 24.16 -11.19 -6.39
C ASN A 215 23.42 -11.92 -5.27
N ALA A 216 22.16 -11.63 -5.13
CA ALA A 216 21.21 -12.50 -4.47
C ALA A 216 19.91 -12.45 -5.29
N SER A 217 19.82 -13.41 -6.22
CA SER A 217 18.57 -13.74 -6.91
C SER A 217 17.62 -14.39 -5.92
N GLY A 218 16.62 -13.64 -5.50
CA GLY A 218 15.46 -14.18 -4.81
C GLY A 218 14.57 -14.96 -5.78
N PRO A 219 13.74 -15.90 -5.31
CA PRO A 219 12.87 -16.67 -6.18
C PRO A 219 11.85 -15.77 -6.86
N SER A 220 11.97 -15.62 -8.18
CA SER A 220 10.98 -14.98 -9.02
C SER A 220 9.79 -15.92 -9.18
N GLY A 221 8.73 -15.70 -8.42
CA GLY A 221 7.46 -16.35 -8.65
C GLY A 221 6.78 -15.76 -9.87
N SER A 222 6.83 -16.43 -11.02
CA SER A 222 6.01 -16.10 -12.17
C SER A 222 4.59 -16.63 -11.94
N GLY A 223 3.71 -15.80 -11.40
CA GLY A 223 2.29 -16.10 -11.27
C GLY A 223 1.47 -15.26 -12.23
N ASN A 224 0.90 -15.89 -13.28
CA ASN A 224 -0.16 -15.30 -14.10
C ASN A 224 -1.46 -15.34 -13.27
N GLY A 225 -1.74 -14.30 -12.51
CA GLY A 225 -2.97 -14.16 -11.74
C GLY A 225 -3.52 -12.72 -11.80
N PRO A 226 -4.73 -12.47 -11.30
CA PRO A 226 -5.36 -11.15 -11.32
C PRO A 226 -4.52 -10.01 -10.76
N LEU A 227 -3.58 -10.32 -9.85
CA LEU A 227 -2.65 -9.34 -9.28
C LEU A 227 -1.53 -8.95 -10.24
N ALA A 228 -1.07 -9.86 -11.11
CA ALA A 228 -0.07 -9.54 -12.13
C ALA A 228 -0.64 -8.53 -13.15
N GLU A 229 -1.93 -8.66 -13.48
CA GLU A 229 -2.67 -7.75 -14.35
C GLU A 229 -2.86 -6.36 -13.72
N ALA A 230 -3.12 -6.32 -12.39
CA ALA A 230 -3.23 -5.07 -11.63
C ALA A 230 -1.91 -4.30 -11.55
N LEU A 231 -0.76 -4.99 -11.51
CA LEU A 231 0.56 -4.37 -11.55
C LEU A 231 0.91 -3.86 -12.96
N ALA A 232 0.50 -4.58 -14.01
CA ALA A 232 0.71 -4.17 -15.39
C ALA A 232 -0.09 -2.92 -15.77
N GLY A 233 -1.33 -2.79 -15.28
CA GLY A 233 -2.19 -1.63 -15.52
C GLY A 233 -1.71 -0.32 -14.87
N ARG A 234 -0.75 -0.35 -13.96
CA ARG A 234 -0.12 0.86 -13.37
C ARG A 234 0.87 1.56 -14.29
N ARG A 235 1.26 0.94 -15.39
CA ARG A 235 2.25 1.51 -16.35
C ARG A 235 1.67 2.56 -17.30
N GLU A 236 0.35 2.78 -17.29
CA GLU A 236 -0.34 3.68 -18.24
C GLU A 236 -0.93 4.95 -17.61
N PHE A 237 -0.49 5.35 -16.40
CA PHE A 237 -0.94 6.60 -15.78
C PHE A 237 0.21 7.51 -15.37
#